data_bc38193ba3f0ac4b6380b6897a768bdf
#
_entry.id   bc38193ba3f0ac4b6380b6897a768bdf
#
_cell.length_a   1.000
_cell.length_b   1.000
_cell.length_c   1.000
_cell.angle_alpha   90.00
_cell.angle_beta   90.00
_cell.angle_gamma   90.00
#
_symmetry.space_group_name_H-M   'P 1'
#
loop_
_entity.id
_entity.type
_entity.pdbx_description
1 polymer ?
#
loop_
_entity_poly.entity_id
_entity_poly.type
_entity_poly.pdbx_seq_one_letter_code
_entity_poly.pdbx_strand_id
1 'polypeptide(L)'
;MKLLSRSMNTFELSYAPRGLEYILKLTVPENQKGIIYRVTEVLFAHGWDIKEAIFETIEDGLVKDVFIIQSLSGISLTSDALALIRDDLLGLFREDYSVIDYIERFPDLPLLKPTKNPPIVHIYNPSSIDSTVLDIKTQDRPGLLFEISQILFLFDVDILSVTARTEDGIVRDSFLLRRDISEKLTTVTMEKIKQSLLDIL
;
A
#
# COMPACT_ATOMS: atom_id res chain seq x y z
N MET A 1 16.51 39.84 2.47
CA MET A 1 16.12 38.85 1.49
C MET A 1 16.81 37.52 1.86
N LYS A 2 16.22 36.74 2.76
CA LYS A 2 16.74 35.42 3.17
C LYS A 2 16.02 34.39 2.33
N LEU A 3 16.68 33.82 1.35
CA LEU A 3 16.31 32.58 0.70
C LEU A 3 16.46 31.47 1.75
N LEU A 4 15.34 31.08 2.37
CA LEU A 4 15.24 29.81 3.08
C LEU A 4 15.41 28.71 2.03
N SER A 5 16.56 28.06 2.04
CA SER A 5 16.74 26.79 1.35
C SER A 5 15.71 25.82 1.95
N ARG A 6 14.58 25.60 1.25
CA ARG A 6 13.77 24.40 1.48
C ARG A 6 14.71 23.22 1.23
N SER A 7 15.05 22.51 2.29
CA SER A 7 15.58 21.16 2.17
C SER A 7 14.62 20.43 1.24
N MET A 8 15.06 20.07 0.04
CA MET A 8 14.27 19.21 -0.83
C MET A 8 14.19 17.88 -0.09
N ASN A 9 13.04 17.59 0.51
CA ASN A 9 12.72 16.26 0.95
C ASN A 9 12.80 15.38 -0.29
N THR A 10 13.80 14.54 -0.38
CA THR A 10 14.04 13.67 -1.53
C THR A 10 13.28 12.37 -1.29
N PHE A 11 12.75 11.81 -2.37
CA PHE A 11 12.27 10.43 -2.37
C PHE A 11 13.45 9.51 -2.02
N GLU A 12 13.29 8.74 -0.95
CA GLU A 12 14.29 7.81 -0.47
C GLU A 12 13.74 6.39 -0.41
N LEU A 13 14.48 5.43 -0.94
CA LEU A 13 14.20 4.01 -0.85
C LEU A 13 15.45 3.29 -0.39
N SER A 14 15.33 2.52 0.68
CA SER A 14 16.44 1.74 1.24
C SER A 14 15.96 0.39 1.75
N TYR A 15 16.86 -0.57 1.87
CA TYR A 15 16.54 -1.90 2.39
C TYR A 15 17.61 -2.44 3.34
N ALA A 16 17.20 -3.39 4.18
CA ALA A 16 18.08 -4.18 5.03
C ALA A 16 17.61 -5.65 5.04
N PRO A 17 18.52 -6.63 5.00
CA PRO A 17 18.14 -8.04 5.07
C PRO A 17 17.61 -8.42 6.46
N ARG A 18 16.61 -9.32 6.50
CA ARG A 18 16.00 -9.90 7.71
C ARG A 18 15.75 -11.40 7.48
N GLY A 19 16.79 -12.22 7.55
CA GLY A 19 16.67 -13.64 7.24
C GLY A 19 16.35 -13.90 5.77
N LEU A 20 15.16 -14.47 5.47
CA LEU A 20 14.65 -14.66 4.10
C LEU A 20 13.83 -13.46 3.60
N GLU A 21 13.63 -12.47 4.45
CA GLU A 21 12.85 -11.27 4.18
C GLU A 21 13.76 -10.05 4.07
N TYR A 22 13.18 -8.92 3.68
CA TYR A 22 13.85 -7.63 3.65
C TYR A 22 12.97 -6.56 4.29
N ILE A 23 13.58 -5.70 5.08
CA ILE A 23 12.97 -4.47 5.57
C ILE A 23 13.18 -3.42 4.48
N LEU A 24 12.13 -2.98 3.83
CA LEU A 24 12.13 -1.89 2.87
C LEU A 24 11.62 -0.63 3.55
N LYS A 25 12.35 0.47 3.42
CA LYS A 25 11.96 1.78 3.96
C LYS A 25 11.79 2.76 2.82
N LEU A 26 10.63 3.40 2.78
CA LEU A 26 10.28 4.41 1.81
C LEU A 26 10.03 5.75 2.50
N THR A 27 10.56 6.83 1.94
CA THR A 27 10.21 8.19 2.33
C THR A 27 9.73 8.93 1.09
N VAL A 28 8.50 9.47 1.15
CA VAL A 28 7.90 10.28 0.09
C VAL A 28 7.76 11.71 0.60
N PRO A 29 8.25 12.73 -0.14
CA PRO A 29 8.32 14.11 0.35
C PRO A 29 6.95 14.79 0.53
N GLU A 30 5.92 14.29 -0.15
CA GLU A 30 4.57 14.83 -0.09
C GLU A 30 3.56 13.69 -0.02
N ASN A 31 2.58 13.83 0.87
CA ASN A 31 1.47 12.88 0.91
C ASN A 31 0.58 13.08 -0.33
N GLN A 32 0.56 12.10 -1.21
CA GLN A 32 -0.27 12.04 -2.40
C GLN A 32 -1.27 10.88 -2.27
N LYS A 33 -2.51 11.10 -2.72
CA LYS A 33 -3.48 10.01 -2.77
C LYS A 33 -2.94 8.84 -3.60
N GLY A 34 -3.07 7.62 -3.09
CA GLY A 34 -2.68 6.40 -3.78
C GLY A 34 -1.19 6.04 -3.69
N ILE A 35 -0.43 6.59 -2.74
CA ILE A 35 0.97 6.17 -2.50
C ILE A 35 1.02 4.65 -2.29
N ILE A 36 0.19 4.13 -1.39
CA ILE A 36 0.17 2.71 -1.02
C ILE A 36 -0.19 1.85 -2.23
N TYR A 37 -1.17 2.26 -3.02
CA TYR A 37 -1.55 1.56 -4.25
C TYR A 37 -0.37 1.45 -5.23
N ARG A 38 0.35 2.53 -5.49
CA ARG A 38 1.53 2.53 -6.38
C ARG A 38 2.66 1.65 -5.84
N VAL A 39 2.94 1.75 -4.54
CA VAL A 39 4.03 0.99 -3.91
C VAL A 39 3.74 -0.50 -3.89
N THR A 40 2.54 -0.89 -3.50
CA THR A 40 2.15 -2.32 -3.41
C THR A 40 2.12 -2.96 -4.78
N GLU A 41 1.71 -2.23 -5.82
CA GLU A 41 1.74 -2.70 -7.19
C GLU A 41 3.15 -2.91 -7.71
N VAL A 42 4.04 -1.92 -7.55
CA VAL A 42 5.43 -2.05 -8.02
C VAL A 42 6.12 -3.21 -7.32
N LEU A 43 5.94 -3.36 -6.02
CA LEU A 43 6.52 -4.49 -5.29
C LEU A 43 5.98 -5.83 -5.83
N PHE A 44 4.67 -5.94 -6.04
CA PHE A 44 4.06 -7.15 -6.58
C PHE A 44 4.54 -7.44 -8.01
N ALA A 45 4.61 -6.43 -8.89
CA ALA A 45 5.10 -6.54 -10.25
C ALA A 45 6.57 -7.03 -10.32
N HIS A 46 7.40 -6.62 -9.35
CA HIS A 46 8.78 -7.09 -9.21
C HIS A 46 8.91 -8.44 -8.46
N GLY A 47 7.81 -9.13 -8.18
CA GLY A 47 7.81 -10.45 -7.54
C GLY A 47 8.07 -10.43 -6.03
N TRP A 48 7.70 -9.34 -5.36
CA TRP A 48 7.81 -9.19 -3.92
C TRP A 48 6.44 -9.25 -3.26
N ASP A 49 6.31 -10.14 -2.28
CA ASP A 49 5.12 -10.24 -1.41
C ASP A 49 5.34 -9.43 -0.13
N ILE A 50 4.31 -8.73 0.32
CA ILE A 50 4.36 -7.89 1.53
C ILE A 50 3.81 -8.71 2.69
N LYS A 51 4.64 -8.95 3.71
CA LYS A 51 4.28 -9.70 4.93
C LYS A 51 3.83 -8.79 6.07
N GLU A 52 4.44 -7.64 6.18
CA GLU A 52 4.05 -6.59 7.15
C GLU A 52 4.17 -5.23 6.48
N ALA A 53 3.29 -4.32 6.83
CA ALA A 53 3.36 -2.94 6.38
C ALA A 53 2.91 -1.99 7.48
N ILE A 54 3.67 -0.90 7.65
CA ILE A 54 3.35 0.20 8.56
C ILE A 54 3.52 1.49 7.77
N PHE A 55 2.44 2.26 7.67
CA PHE A 55 2.43 3.55 6.99
C PHE A 55 2.11 4.65 7.98
N GLU A 56 2.90 5.69 7.96
CA GLU A 56 2.71 6.86 8.82
C GLU A 56 2.96 8.14 8.03
N THR A 57 1.95 9.01 8.01
CA THR A 57 2.16 10.40 7.63
C THR A 57 2.56 11.18 8.88
N ILE A 58 3.78 11.70 8.88
CA ILE A 58 4.28 12.50 9.99
C ILE A 58 4.02 14.00 9.76
N GLU A 59 4.34 14.83 10.75
CA GLU A 59 4.25 16.29 10.67
C GLU A 59 4.95 16.80 9.38
N ASP A 60 4.41 17.86 8.79
CA ASP A 60 4.85 18.46 7.51
C ASP A 60 4.49 17.64 6.24
N GLY A 61 3.63 16.61 6.34
CA GLY A 61 3.17 15.83 5.17
C GLY A 61 4.19 14.84 4.64
N LEU A 62 5.30 14.63 5.34
CA LEU A 62 6.29 13.59 5.01
C LEU A 62 5.70 12.22 5.31
N VAL A 63 5.74 11.33 4.32
CA VAL A 63 5.31 9.93 4.47
C VAL A 63 6.52 9.06 4.73
N LYS A 64 6.47 8.24 5.77
CA LYS A 64 7.48 7.22 6.09
C LYS A 64 6.81 5.87 6.18
N ASP A 65 7.16 4.99 5.26
CA ASP A 65 6.59 3.68 5.16
C ASP A 65 7.65 2.61 5.39
N VAL A 66 7.28 1.57 6.10
CA VAL A 66 8.13 0.40 6.35
C VAL A 66 7.36 -0.84 5.91
N PHE A 67 8.01 -1.63 5.05
CA PHE A 67 7.49 -2.90 4.56
C PHE A 67 8.44 -4.03 4.95
N ILE A 68 7.89 -5.16 5.35
CA ILE A 68 8.61 -6.43 5.36
C ILE A 68 8.18 -7.17 4.11
N ILE A 69 9.14 -7.42 3.23
CA ILE A 69 8.88 -8.06 1.93
C ILE A 69 9.64 -9.37 1.80
N GLN A 70 9.05 -10.32 1.08
CA GLN A 70 9.63 -11.62 0.77
C GLN A 70 9.54 -11.89 -0.73
N SER A 71 10.60 -12.46 -1.32
CA SER A 71 10.58 -12.83 -2.73
C SER A 71 9.62 -14.01 -3.00
N LEU A 72 8.78 -13.89 -4.02
CA LEU A 72 7.89 -14.95 -4.50
C LEU A 72 8.66 -16.10 -5.17
N SER A 73 9.84 -15.82 -5.72
CA SER A 73 10.67 -16.80 -6.45
C SER A 73 11.96 -17.18 -5.70
N GLY A 74 12.16 -16.67 -4.48
CA GLY A 74 13.35 -16.93 -3.67
C GLY A 74 14.61 -16.18 -4.12
N ILE A 75 14.48 -15.17 -5.00
CA ILE A 75 15.62 -14.31 -5.41
C ILE A 75 15.99 -13.33 -4.31
N SER A 76 17.26 -12.94 -4.26
CA SER A 76 17.73 -11.91 -3.34
C SER A 76 17.43 -10.50 -3.85
N LEU A 77 17.06 -9.59 -2.95
CA LEU A 77 16.96 -8.16 -3.26
C LEU A 77 18.39 -7.59 -3.37
N THR A 78 18.75 -7.17 -4.57
CA THR A 78 20.05 -6.53 -4.87
C THR A 78 19.91 -5.03 -5.00
N SER A 79 21.01 -4.31 -4.99
CA SER A 79 21.01 -2.87 -5.26
C SER A 79 20.45 -2.52 -6.65
N ASP A 80 20.70 -3.38 -7.65
CA ASP A 80 20.18 -3.19 -9.00
C ASP A 80 18.66 -3.40 -9.06
N ALA A 81 18.15 -4.45 -8.38
CA ALA A 81 16.71 -4.68 -8.27
C ALA A 81 16.02 -3.51 -7.53
N LEU A 82 16.63 -3.00 -6.46
CA LEU A 82 16.12 -1.83 -5.74
C LEU A 82 16.10 -0.58 -6.62
N ALA A 83 17.12 -0.39 -7.46
CA ALA A 83 17.18 0.74 -8.40
C ALA A 83 16.02 0.69 -9.42
N LEU A 84 15.70 -0.49 -9.96
CA LEU A 84 14.55 -0.69 -10.85
C LEU A 84 13.23 -0.37 -10.14
N ILE A 85 13.02 -0.90 -8.95
CA ILE A 85 11.83 -0.61 -8.12
C ILE A 85 11.71 0.91 -7.89
N ARG A 86 12.82 1.56 -7.56
CA ARG A 86 12.87 3.01 -7.34
C ARG A 86 12.48 3.81 -8.57
N ASP A 87 13.02 3.44 -9.74
CA ASP A 87 12.77 4.15 -11.00
C ASP A 87 11.32 4.00 -11.43
N ASP A 88 10.72 2.82 -11.26
CA ASP A 88 9.30 2.58 -11.53
C ASP A 88 8.40 3.37 -10.58
N LEU A 89 8.71 3.40 -9.28
CA LEU A 89 7.98 4.23 -8.31
C LEU A 89 8.06 5.71 -8.66
N LEU A 90 9.25 6.21 -9.03
CA LEU A 90 9.42 7.60 -9.44
C LEU A 90 8.61 7.94 -10.69
N GLY A 91 8.53 7.04 -11.67
CA GLY A 91 7.69 7.20 -12.85
C GLY A 91 6.21 7.31 -12.50
N LEU A 92 5.71 6.45 -11.61
CA LEU A 92 4.32 6.50 -11.13
C LEU A 92 4.02 7.75 -10.29
N PHE A 93 4.96 8.19 -9.43
CA PHE A 93 4.76 9.40 -8.63
C PHE A 93 4.84 10.70 -9.46
N ARG A 94 5.55 10.69 -10.57
CA ARG A 94 5.59 11.80 -11.54
C ARG A 94 4.43 11.77 -12.53
N GLU A 95 3.61 10.72 -12.49
CA GLU A 95 2.52 10.49 -13.43
C GLU A 95 3.01 10.38 -14.90
N ASP A 96 4.25 9.89 -15.10
CA ASP A 96 4.81 9.62 -16.43
C ASP A 96 3.98 8.54 -17.17
N TYR A 97 3.31 7.69 -16.41
CA TYR A 97 2.35 6.66 -16.85
C TYR A 97 1.37 6.31 -15.72
N SER A 98 0.22 5.77 -16.06
CA SER A 98 -0.75 5.32 -15.06
C SER A 98 -0.36 3.97 -14.46
N VAL A 99 -0.96 3.63 -13.31
CA VAL A 99 -0.82 2.31 -12.68
C VAL A 99 -1.31 1.19 -13.62
N ILE A 100 -2.37 1.43 -14.38
CA ILE A 100 -2.91 0.48 -15.35
C ILE A 100 -1.89 0.24 -16.48
N ASP A 101 -1.34 1.30 -17.07
CA ASP A 101 -0.31 1.18 -18.12
C ASP A 101 0.95 0.47 -17.59
N TYR A 102 1.24 0.64 -16.30
CA TYR A 102 2.38 -0.01 -15.67
C TYR A 102 2.18 -1.52 -15.54
N ILE A 103 1.04 -1.98 -15.01
CA ILE A 103 0.80 -3.41 -14.80
C ILE A 103 0.72 -4.20 -16.12
N GLU A 104 0.29 -3.57 -17.21
CA GLU A 104 0.27 -4.17 -18.54
C GLU A 104 1.67 -4.58 -19.04
N ARG A 105 2.74 -4.05 -18.47
CA ARG A 105 4.13 -4.45 -18.78
C ARG A 105 4.52 -5.79 -18.17
N PHE A 106 3.70 -6.33 -17.26
CA PHE A 106 3.95 -7.56 -16.52
C PHE A 106 2.85 -8.60 -16.75
N PRO A 107 2.72 -9.13 -17.99
CA PRO A 107 1.63 -10.05 -18.35
C PRO A 107 1.69 -11.40 -17.62
N ASP A 108 2.85 -11.77 -17.08
CA ASP A 108 3.08 -13.03 -16.37
C ASP A 108 2.86 -12.95 -14.86
N LEU A 109 2.26 -11.86 -14.36
CA LEU A 109 1.91 -11.76 -12.95
C LEU A 109 0.96 -12.90 -12.54
N PRO A 110 1.17 -13.50 -11.36
CA PRO A 110 0.30 -14.58 -10.91
C PRO A 110 -1.13 -14.07 -10.77
N LEU A 111 -2.08 -14.84 -11.30
CA LEU A 111 -3.51 -14.56 -11.11
C LEU A 111 -3.85 -14.59 -9.63
N LEU A 112 -4.39 -13.50 -9.15
CA LEU A 112 -4.87 -13.37 -7.78
C LEU A 112 -6.14 -14.22 -7.64
N LYS A 113 -6.15 -15.14 -6.68
CA LYS A 113 -7.27 -16.06 -6.47
C LYS A 113 -7.99 -15.73 -5.18
N PRO A 114 -9.32 -15.71 -5.17
CA PRO A 114 -10.08 -15.57 -3.93
C PRO A 114 -9.69 -16.65 -2.91
N THR A 115 -9.79 -16.30 -1.66
CA THR A 115 -9.46 -17.20 -0.55
C THR A 115 -10.54 -18.27 -0.39
N LYS A 116 -10.17 -19.43 0.18
CA LYS A 116 -11.13 -20.53 0.43
C LYS A 116 -12.05 -20.26 1.62
N ASN A 117 -11.58 -19.47 2.57
CA ASN A 117 -12.32 -19.12 3.78
C ASN A 117 -13.01 -17.77 3.59
N PRO A 118 -14.25 -17.59 4.04
CA PRO A 118 -14.95 -16.32 3.93
C PRO A 118 -14.16 -15.24 4.68
N PRO A 119 -13.86 -14.11 4.02
CA PRO A 119 -13.19 -12.99 4.65
C PRO A 119 -14.10 -12.29 5.66
N ILE A 120 -13.50 -11.62 6.63
CA ILE A 120 -14.21 -10.73 7.55
C ILE A 120 -13.78 -9.31 7.20
N VAL A 121 -14.75 -8.46 6.83
CA VAL A 121 -14.56 -7.06 6.49
C VAL A 121 -15.45 -6.21 7.36
N HIS A 122 -14.85 -5.39 8.22
CA HIS A 122 -15.53 -4.40 9.05
C HIS A 122 -15.09 -3.01 8.62
N ILE A 123 -16.05 -2.16 8.23
CA ILE A 123 -15.80 -0.76 7.92
C ILE A 123 -16.79 0.10 8.71
N TYR A 124 -16.27 1.09 9.47
CA TYR A 124 -17.09 1.87 10.39
C TYR A 124 -16.48 3.22 10.74
N ASN A 125 -17.31 4.12 11.26
CA ASN A 125 -16.95 5.46 11.68
C ASN A 125 -16.94 5.56 13.22
N PRO A 126 -15.78 5.41 13.89
CA PRO A 126 -15.70 5.61 15.35
C PRO A 126 -16.05 7.06 15.70
N SER A 127 -16.67 7.26 16.87
CA SER A 127 -16.96 8.61 17.36
C SER A 127 -15.73 9.35 17.91
N SER A 128 -14.68 8.62 18.24
CA SER A 128 -13.47 9.13 18.92
C SER A 128 -12.40 9.69 17.99
N ILE A 129 -12.47 9.42 16.67
CA ILE A 129 -11.50 9.89 15.69
C ILE A 129 -12.20 10.42 14.44
N ASP A 130 -11.54 11.31 13.70
CA ASP A 130 -12.07 11.91 12.45
C ASP A 130 -11.71 11.12 11.20
N SER A 131 -11.68 9.80 11.31
CA SER A 131 -11.36 8.89 10.23
C SER A 131 -12.29 7.68 10.24
N THR A 132 -12.47 7.06 9.07
CA THR A 132 -13.13 5.76 8.95
C THR A 132 -12.12 4.66 9.22
N VAL A 133 -12.52 3.61 9.91
CA VAL A 133 -11.71 2.41 10.15
C VAL A 133 -12.18 1.31 9.22
N LEU A 134 -11.24 0.61 8.59
CA LEU A 134 -11.47 -0.62 7.85
C LEU A 134 -10.57 -1.71 8.43
N ASP A 135 -11.19 -2.76 8.98
CA ASP A 135 -10.51 -3.94 9.48
C ASP A 135 -10.80 -5.13 8.57
N ILE A 136 -9.75 -5.83 8.13
CA ILE A 136 -9.83 -7.01 7.27
C ILE A 136 -9.15 -8.18 7.97
N LYS A 137 -9.83 -9.33 7.96
CA LYS A 137 -9.24 -10.62 8.32
C LYS A 137 -9.55 -11.63 7.22
N THR A 138 -8.49 -12.15 6.59
CA THR A 138 -8.61 -13.12 5.50
C THR A 138 -7.38 -14.03 5.45
N GLN A 139 -7.40 -15.03 4.57
CA GLN A 139 -6.23 -15.88 4.30
C GLN A 139 -5.21 -15.06 3.48
N ASP A 140 -3.91 -15.17 3.82
CA ASP A 140 -2.83 -14.51 3.09
C ASP A 140 -2.67 -15.06 1.67
N ARG A 141 -2.35 -14.17 0.76
CA ARG A 141 -1.93 -14.48 -0.61
C ARG A 141 -1.12 -13.35 -1.22
N PRO A 142 -0.20 -13.65 -2.14
CA PRO A 142 0.55 -12.61 -2.84
C PRO A 142 -0.34 -11.57 -3.49
N GLY A 143 0.03 -10.30 -3.39
CA GLY A 143 -0.69 -9.18 -3.99
C GLY A 143 -1.96 -8.73 -3.26
N LEU A 144 -2.30 -9.30 -2.10
CA LEU A 144 -3.52 -8.97 -1.36
C LEU A 144 -3.60 -7.48 -1.02
N LEU A 145 -2.53 -6.91 -0.47
CA LEU A 145 -2.50 -5.49 -0.09
C LEU A 145 -2.61 -4.56 -1.33
N PHE A 146 -2.07 -5.00 -2.47
CA PHE A 146 -2.25 -4.30 -3.75
C PHE A 146 -3.73 -4.23 -4.14
N GLU A 147 -4.46 -5.35 -4.14
CA GLU A 147 -5.88 -5.35 -4.50
C GLU A 147 -6.75 -4.54 -3.54
N ILE A 148 -6.49 -4.63 -2.24
CA ILE A 148 -7.20 -3.81 -1.24
C ILE A 148 -6.97 -2.32 -1.52
N SER A 149 -5.71 -1.91 -1.71
CA SER A 149 -5.37 -0.51 -1.96
C SER A 149 -5.90 0.00 -3.30
N GLN A 150 -5.98 -0.85 -4.32
CA GLN A 150 -6.62 -0.56 -5.60
C GLN A 150 -8.11 -0.23 -5.43
N ILE A 151 -8.86 -1.07 -4.71
CA ILE A 151 -10.28 -0.80 -4.43
C ILE A 151 -10.44 0.55 -3.72
N LEU A 152 -9.67 0.81 -2.67
CA LEU A 152 -9.74 2.07 -1.95
C LEU A 152 -9.45 3.27 -2.86
N PHE A 153 -8.43 3.16 -3.70
CA PHE A 153 -8.08 4.20 -4.67
C PHE A 153 -9.20 4.45 -5.70
N LEU A 154 -9.84 3.40 -6.23
CA LEU A 154 -10.96 3.50 -7.17
C LEU A 154 -12.21 4.17 -6.57
N PHE A 155 -12.40 4.06 -5.26
CA PHE A 155 -13.45 4.78 -4.52
C PHE A 155 -13.05 6.19 -4.08
N ASP A 156 -11.91 6.70 -4.57
CA ASP A 156 -11.38 8.02 -4.23
C ASP A 156 -11.09 8.20 -2.72
N VAL A 157 -10.68 7.11 -2.07
CA VAL A 157 -10.38 7.06 -0.63
C VAL A 157 -8.88 7.16 -0.41
N ASP A 158 -8.48 8.03 0.50
CA ASP A 158 -7.11 8.17 0.97
C ASP A 158 -6.84 7.27 2.17
N ILE A 159 -5.69 6.61 2.18
CA ILE A 159 -5.23 5.77 3.29
C ILE A 159 -4.26 6.59 4.14
N LEU A 160 -4.69 6.95 5.34
CA LEU A 160 -3.90 7.74 6.28
C LEU A 160 -2.86 6.92 7.03
N SER A 161 -3.24 5.70 7.37
CA SER A 161 -2.41 4.76 8.11
C SER A 161 -2.85 3.35 7.80
N VAL A 162 -1.90 2.43 7.77
CA VAL A 162 -2.16 1.00 7.69
C VAL A 162 -1.25 0.28 8.69
N THR A 163 -1.80 -0.74 9.32
CA THR A 163 -1.06 -1.79 9.99
C THR A 163 -1.49 -3.11 9.37
N ALA A 164 -0.63 -3.67 8.54
CA ALA A 164 -0.84 -4.96 7.88
C ALA A 164 0.08 -6.01 8.51
N ARG A 165 -0.47 -7.17 8.88
CA ARG A 165 0.27 -8.29 9.48
C ARG A 165 -0.26 -9.62 9.02
N THR A 166 0.67 -10.52 8.70
CA THR A 166 0.38 -11.93 8.43
C THR A 166 0.92 -12.80 9.55
N GLU A 167 0.03 -13.54 10.22
CA GLU A 167 0.36 -14.52 11.26
C GLU A 167 -0.29 -15.85 10.90
N ASP A 168 0.50 -16.93 10.83
CA ASP A 168 0.04 -18.28 10.50
C ASP A 168 -0.80 -18.36 9.21
N GLY A 169 -0.43 -17.57 8.18
CA GLY A 169 -1.15 -17.48 6.91
C GLY A 169 -2.50 -16.75 6.99
N ILE A 170 -2.77 -16.05 8.07
CA ILE A 170 -3.96 -15.21 8.25
C ILE A 170 -3.52 -13.74 8.32
N VAL A 171 -4.09 -12.95 7.42
CA VAL A 171 -3.93 -11.49 7.40
C VAL A 171 -4.87 -10.85 8.40
N ARG A 172 -4.36 -9.84 9.10
CA ARG A 172 -5.10 -8.94 9.98
C ARG A 172 -4.64 -7.52 9.68
N ASP A 173 -5.38 -6.84 8.81
CA ASP A 173 -5.06 -5.50 8.36
C ASP A 173 -6.06 -4.51 8.92
N SER A 174 -5.55 -3.37 9.37
CA SER A 174 -6.34 -2.25 9.86
C SER A 174 -5.91 -0.97 9.14
N PHE A 175 -6.87 -0.26 8.57
CA PHE A 175 -6.68 0.96 7.80
C PHE A 175 -7.42 2.12 8.46
N LEU A 176 -6.77 3.28 8.51
CA LEU A 176 -7.44 4.56 8.74
C LEU A 176 -7.65 5.24 7.39
N LEU A 177 -8.90 5.57 7.11
CA LEU A 177 -9.35 6.05 5.82
C LEU A 177 -10.02 7.41 5.93
N ARG A 178 -9.88 8.23 4.87
CA ARG A 178 -10.68 9.46 4.68
C ARG A 178 -10.97 9.69 3.21
N ARG A 179 -11.92 10.53 2.91
CA ARG A 179 -12.23 10.93 1.54
C ARG A 179 -11.47 12.19 1.15
N ASP A 180 -11.55 13.23 1.96
CA ASP A 180 -10.89 14.51 1.82
C ASP A 180 -10.24 14.91 3.15
N ILE A 181 -9.65 16.11 3.24
CA ILE A 181 -8.79 16.57 4.35
C ILE A 181 -9.39 16.31 5.76
N SER A 182 -10.73 16.16 5.88
CA SER A 182 -11.39 15.94 7.18
C SER A 182 -12.71 15.15 7.12
N GLU A 183 -12.98 14.39 6.05
CA GLU A 183 -14.26 13.72 5.89
C GLU A 183 -14.17 12.21 6.05
N LYS A 184 -14.96 11.68 7.00
CA LYS A 184 -15.27 10.25 7.10
C LYS A 184 -16.04 9.79 5.87
N LEU A 185 -15.94 8.52 5.55
CA LEU A 185 -16.73 7.91 4.48
C LEU A 185 -18.22 7.90 4.86
N THR A 186 -19.06 8.11 3.85
CA THR A 186 -20.52 7.95 4.02
C THR A 186 -20.87 6.48 4.16
N THR A 187 -22.02 6.17 4.78
CA THR A 187 -22.53 4.80 4.90
C THR A 187 -22.64 4.11 3.53
N VAL A 188 -23.10 4.85 2.51
CA VAL A 188 -23.22 4.32 1.15
C VAL A 188 -21.86 3.95 0.56
N THR A 189 -20.86 4.80 0.75
CA THR A 189 -19.48 4.53 0.27
C THR A 189 -18.90 3.33 1.00
N MET A 190 -19.06 3.27 2.33
CA MET A 190 -18.57 2.15 3.14
C MET A 190 -19.16 0.81 2.69
N GLU A 191 -20.47 0.75 2.42
CA GLU A 191 -21.12 -0.48 1.98
C GLU A 191 -20.64 -0.93 0.59
N LYS A 192 -20.46 0.01 -0.35
CA LYS A 192 -19.91 -0.29 -1.68
C LYS A 192 -18.46 -0.83 -1.59
N ILE A 193 -17.61 -0.18 -0.81
CA ILE A 193 -16.23 -0.64 -0.60
C ILE A 193 -16.23 -2.05 0.01
N LYS A 194 -17.05 -2.26 1.06
CA LYS A 194 -17.17 -3.57 1.71
C LYS A 194 -17.57 -4.66 0.72
N GLN A 195 -18.58 -4.40 -0.13
CA GLN A 195 -19.02 -5.36 -1.14
C GLN A 195 -17.90 -5.64 -2.15
N SER A 196 -17.26 -4.61 -2.70
CA SER A 196 -16.14 -4.78 -3.63
C SER A 196 -14.98 -5.56 -3.03
N LEU A 197 -14.66 -5.35 -1.74
CA LEU A 197 -13.63 -6.13 -1.03
C LEU A 197 -14.06 -7.60 -0.85
N LEU A 198 -15.32 -7.86 -0.49
CA LEU A 198 -15.84 -9.23 -0.35
C LEU A 198 -15.83 -10.00 -1.67
N ASP A 199 -15.97 -9.31 -2.81
CA ASP A 199 -15.99 -9.93 -4.15
C ASP A 199 -14.58 -10.38 -4.60
N ILE A 200 -13.50 -9.76 -4.07
CA ILE A 200 -12.11 -10.09 -4.45
C ILE A 200 -11.40 -10.96 -3.40
N LEU A 201 -11.77 -10.87 -2.13
CA LEU A 201 -11.11 -11.59 -1.02
C LEU A 201 -11.63 -13.03 -0.90
#